data_d9d0ca7bc4a523871d1e64afe7da4bfc
#
_entry.id   d9d0ca7bc4a523871d1e64afe7da4bfc
#
_cell.length_a   1.000
_cell.length_b   1.000
_cell.length_c   1.000
_cell.angle_alpha   90.00
_cell.angle_beta   90.00
_cell.angle_gamma   90.00
#
_symmetry.space_group_name_H-M   'P 1'
#
loop_
_entity.id
_entity.type
_entity.pdbx_description
1 polymer ?
#
loop_
_entity_poly.entity_id
_entity_poly.type
_entity_poly.pdbx_seq_one_letter_code
_entity_poly.pdbx_strand_id
1 'polypeptide(L)' 'MSWNDLATEKQLYLIMKLQKELGRTPKTFGGINKRQANTLITDLQDELTATNAYEAASGI' A
#
# COMPACT_ATOMS: atom_id res chain seq x y z
N MET A 1 14.85 1.94 16.48
CA MET A 1 14.06 2.54 15.39
C MET A 1 12.75 3.05 15.92
N SER A 2 12.38 4.22 15.51
CA SER A 2 11.18 4.87 15.99
C SER A 2 10.11 4.90 14.90
N TRP A 3 8.88 4.64 15.29
CA TRP A 3 7.75 4.80 14.37
C TRP A 3 7.56 6.23 13.91
N ASN A 4 8.17 7.19 14.62
CA ASN A 4 8.07 8.60 14.26
C ASN A 4 9.08 9.02 13.19
N ASP A 5 10.02 8.14 12.85
CA ASP A 5 10.95 8.42 11.78
C ASP A 5 10.23 8.47 10.44
N LEU A 6 10.80 9.21 9.51
CA LEU A 6 10.22 9.30 8.16
C LEU A 6 10.21 7.92 7.49
N ALA A 7 9.21 7.71 6.66
CA ALA A 7 9.08 6.48 5.90
C ALA A 7 10.32 6.26 5.03
N THR A 8 10.70 5.00 4.87
CA THR A 8 11.83 4.63 4.05
C THR A 8 11.46 4.66 2.57
N GLU A 9 12.47 4.73 1.72
CA GLU A 9 12.26 4.67 0.28
C GLU A 9 11.54 3.39 -0.12
N LYS A 10 11.87 2.28 0.52
CA LYS A 10 11.19 1.00 0.25
C LYS A 10 9.72 1.07 0.58
N GLN A 11 9.36 1.69 1.70
CA GLN A 11 7.96 1.85 2.07
C GLN A 11 7.21 2.71 1.06
N LEU A 12 7.81 3.82 0.66
CA LEU A 12 7.20 4.71 -0.33
C LEU A 12 7.04 4.01 -1.68
N TYR A 13 8.03 3.24 -2.07
CA TYR A 13 7.98 2.47 -3.32
C TYR A 13 6.85 1.45 -3.28
N LEU A 14 6.70 0.73 -2.16
CA LEU A 14 5.64 -0.25 -2.01
C LEU A 14 4.26 0.40 -2.10
N ILE A 15 4.10 1.56 -1.50
CA ILE A 15 2.84 2.29 -1.57
C ILE A 15 2.50 2.61 -3.03
N MET A 16 3.45 3.12 -3.77
CA MET A 16 3.25 3.44 -5.18
C MET A 16 2.91 2.19 -5.99
N LYS A 17 3.65 1.13 -5.77
CA LYS A 17 3.45 -0.13 -6.50
C LYS A 17 2.07 -0.70 -6.23
N LEU A 18 1.65 -0.72 -4.98
CA LEU A 18 0.34 -1.24 -4.61
C LEU A 18 -0.79 -0.40 -5.20
N GLN A 19 -0.63 0.92 -5.22
CA GLN A 19 -1.62 1.78 -5.85
C GLN A 19 -1.75 1.47 -7.34
N LYS A 20 -0.64 1.26 -8.02
CA LYS A 20 -0.66 0.87 -9.44
C LYS A 20 -1.38 -0.44 -9.65
N GLU A 21 -1.11 -1.42 -8.80
CA GLU A 21 -1.75 -2.73 -8.91
C GLU A 21 -3.26 -2.65 -8.69
N LEU A 22 -3.71 -1.69 -7.88
CA LEU A 22 -5.13 -1.45 -7.66
C LEU A 22 -5.77 -0.60 -8.75
N GLY A 23 -5.00 -0.21 -9.75
CA GLY A 23 -5.50 0.62 -10.84
C GLY A 23 -5.68 2.08 -10.49
N ARG A 24 -5.05 2.51 -9.42
CA ARG A 24 -5.11 3.91 -8.98
C ARG A 24 -3.90 4.68 -9.49
N THR A 25 -4.06 5.99 -9.60
CA THR A 25 -2.93 6.85 -9.92
C THR A 25 -1.98 6.89 -8.72
N PRO A 26 -0.72 6.50 -8.88
CA PRO A 26 0.22 6.53 -7.77
C PRO A 26 0.42 7.96 -7.27
N LYS A 27 0.41 8.10 -5.95
CA LYS A 27 0.67 9.37 -5.30
C LYS A 27 1.92 9.26 -4.45
N THR A 28 2.70 10.34 -4.43
CA THR A 28 3.84 10.40 -3.53
C THR A 28 3.40 10.94 -2.19
N PHE A 29 3.83 10.27 -1.13
CA PHE A 29 3.51 10.69 0.22
C PHE A 29 4.80 11.18 0.87
N GLY A 30 5.07 12.47 0.70
CA GLY A 30 6.21 13.09 1.37
C GLY A 30 5.85 13.44 2.79
N GLY A 31 6.78 13.24 3.70
CA GLY A 31 6.60 13.67 5.08
C GLY A 31 5.82 12.73 5.97
N ILE A 32 5.42 11.57 5.49
CA ILE A 32 4.77 10.59 6.37
C ILE A 32 5.83 9.83 7.15
N ASN A 33 5.46 9.35 8.34
CA ASN A 33 6.36 8.54 9.15
C ASN A 33 6.19 7.05 8.84
N LYS A 34 7.06 6.24 9.44
CA LYS A 34 7.05 4.80 9.21
C LYS A 34 5.73 4.16 9.60
N ARG A 35 5.13 4.64 10.67
CA ARG A 35 3.86 4.12 11.14
C ARG A 35 2.75 4.37 10.12
N GLN A 36 2.67 5.58 9.61
CA GLN A 36 1.69 5.94 8.59
C GLN A 36 1.90 5.14 7.32
N ALA A 37 3.15 5.00 6.91
CA ALA A 37 3.48 4.21 5.73
C ALA A 37 3.08 2.75 5.91
N ASN A 38 3.36 2.18 7.07
CA ASN A 38 2.99 0.80 7.36
C ASN A 38 1.48 0.60 7.31
N THR A 39 0.72 1.55 7.85
CA THR A 39 -0.74 1.50 7.80
C THR A 39 -1.24 1.54 6.37
N LEU A 40 -0.68 2.43 5.55
CA LEU A 40 -1.06 2.52 4.14
C LEU A 40 -0.75 1.24 3.39
N ILE A 41 0.43 0.67 3.61
CA ILE A 41 0.82 -0.57 2.95
C ILE A 41 -0.13 -1.69 3.34
N THR A 42 -0.45 -1.81 4.61
CA THR A 42 -1.36 -2.85 5.10
C THR A 42 -2.74 -2.68 4.50
N ASP A 43 -3.26 -1.46 4.49
CA ASP A 43 -4.59 -1.19 3.92
C ASP A 43 -4.63 -1.50 2.42
N LEU A 44 -3.60 -1.12 1.69
CA LEU A 44 -3.54 -1.38 0.26
C LEU A 44 -3.42 -2.88 -0.03
N GLN A 45 -2.65 -3.59 0.78
CA GLN A 45 -2.52 -5.03 0.64
C GLN A 45 -3.84 -5.72 0.93
N ASP A 46 -4.57 -5.27 1.93
CA ASP A 46 -5.88 -5.82 2.25
C ASP A 46 -6.86 -5.62 1.10
N GLU A 47 -6.87 -4.43 0.51
CA GLU A 47 -7.72 -4.17 -0.64
C GLU A 47 -7.37 -5.05 -1.82
N LEU A 48 -6.10 -5.23 -2.08
CA LEU A 48 -5.63 -6.05 -3.18
C LEU A 48 -5.99 -7.51 -2.96
N THR A 49 -5.82 -8.00 -1.74
CA THR A 49 -6.19 -9.37 -1.37
C THR A 49 -7.68 -9.59 -1.51
N ALA A 50 -8.49 -8.64 -1.06
CA ALA A 50 -9.94 -8.73 -1.18
C ALA A 50 -10.38 -8.77 -2.65
N THR A 51 -9.76 -7.94 -3.49
CA THR A 51 -10.06 -7.93 -4.90
C THR A 51 -9.70 -9.26 -5.55
N ASN A 52 -8.52 -9.78 -5.24
CA ASN A 52 -8.09 -11.06 -5.80
C ASN A 52 -8.99 -12.20 -5.33
N ALA A 53 -9.39 -12.18 -4.07
CA ALA A 53 -10.29 -13.21 -3.54
C ALA A 53 -11.65 -13.14 -4.23
N TYR A 54 -12.15 -11.96 -4.49
CA TYR A 54 -13.42 -11.77 -5.19
C TYR A 54 -13.34 -12.31 -6.61
N GLU A 55 -12.27 -11.99 -7.32
CA GLU A 55 -12.10 -12.47 -8.69
C GLU A 55 -11.99 -13.98 -8.73
N ALA A 56 -11.27 -14.57 -7.81
CA ALA A 56 -11.14 -16.02 -7.72
C ALA A 56 -12.49 -16.68 -7.43
N ALA A 57 -13.26 -16.07 -6.55
CA ALA A 57 -14.55 -16.63 -6.17
C ALA A 57 -15.60 -16.51 -7.27
N SER A 58 -15.57 -15.41 -8.02
CA SER A 58 -16.56 -15.24 -9.09
C SER A 58 -16.19 -16.00 -10.36
N GLY A 59 -15.07 -16.71 -10.43
CA GLY A 59 -14.76 -17.43 -11.49
C GLY A 59 -14.77 -17.93 -12.30
N ILE A 60 -14.80 -17.81 -12.13
CA ILE A 60 -14.50 -18.16 -13.10
C ILE A 60 -14.06 -19.18 -13.42
#